data_f28a7263c791df5170a43e023a1a8150
#
_entry.id   f28a7263c791df5170a43e023a1a8150
#
_cell.length_a   1.000
_cell.length_b   1.000
_cell.length_c   1.000
_cell.angle_alpha   90.00
_cell.angle_beta   90.00
_cell.angle_gamma   90.00
#
_symmetry.space_group_name_H-M   'P 1'
#
loop_
_entity.id
_entity.type
_entity.pdbx_description
1 polymer ?
#
loop_
_entity_poly.entity_id
_entity_poly.type
_entity_poly.pdbx_seq_one_letter_code
_entity_poly.pdbx_strand_id
1 'polypeptide(L)'
;QGDVVSCKIVDLGNACFDGEQYTEDIQTRQYRCPETLLHLPYSFPADIWSAACVIYELLTGAYLFQPEGETESGRDLDQLSRFEEIAGRIPKDYAEQSPRRREFFKSDVRMTRRSETLENIKITTRIETSYTLKTTDKEGISQKE
;
A
#
# COMPACT_ATOMS: atom_id res chain seq x y z
N GLN A 1 30.61 -5.87 -12.87
CA GLN A 1 29.63 -6.98 -12.91
C GLN A 1 28.80 -6.85 -11.66
N GLY A 2 27.53 -6.44 -11.80
CA GLY A 2 26.63 -6.43 -10.66
C GLY A 2 26.20 -7.85 -10.29
N ASP A 3 26.15 -8.15 -9.01
CA ASP A 3 25.67 -9.45 -8.53
C ASP A 3 24.20 -9.61 -8.92
N VAL A 4 23.88 -10.74 -9.53
CA VAL A 4 22.49 -11.09 -9.85
C VAL A 4 21.81 -11.55 -8.54
N VAL A 5 20.91 -10.71 -8.03
CA VAL A 5 20.08 -11.09 -6.88
C VAL A 5 18.94 -11.96 -7.39
N SER A 6 18.85 -13.19 -6.90
CA SER A 6 17.71 -14.07 -7.16
C SER A 6 16.71 -14.02 -6.00
N CYS A 7 15.42 -14.06 -6.32
CA CYS A 7 14.36 -14.16 -5.32
C CYS A 7 13.48 -15.38 -5.59
N LYS A 8 12.80 -15.85 -4.55
CA LYS A 8 11.83 -16.96 -4.63
C LYS A 8 10.58 -16.57 -3.85
N ILE A 9 9.41 -16.97 -4.38
CA ILE A 9 8.16 -16.91 -3.63
C ILE A 9 8.09 -18.12 -2.71
N VAL A 10 7.84 -17.91 -1.44
CA VAL A 10 7.80 -18.95 -0.39
C VAL A 10 6.54 -18.78 0.46
N ASP A 11 6.27 -19.74 1.34
CA ASP A 11 5.16 -19.71 2.30
C ASP A 11 3.78 -19.70 1.63
N LEU A 12 3.51 -20.74 0.88
CA LEU A 12 2.23 -20.92 0.17
C LEU A 12 1.14 -21.54 1.05
N GLY A 13 1.32 -21.61 2.39
CA GLY A 13 0.38 -22.24 3.32
C GLY A 13 -1.01 -21.60 3.36
N ASN A 14 -1.12 -20.32 3.00
CA ASN A 14 -2.38 -19.59 2.90
C ASN A 14 -2.83 -19.35 1.44
N ALA A 15 -2.16 -19.97 0.46
CA ALA A 15 -2.56 -19.86 -0.93
C ALA A 15 -3.88 -20.60 -1.19
N CYS A 16 -4.68 -20.07 -2.09
CA CYS A 16 -5.90 -20.71 -2.56
C CYS A 16 -5.96 -20.67 -4.08
N PHE A 17 -6.75 -21.58 -4.66
CA PHE A 17 -7.07 -21.51 -6.08
C PHE A 17 -8.07 -20.38 -6.36
N ASP A 18 -8.05 -19.85 -7.57
CA ASP A 18 -9.02 -18.84 -7.99
C ASP A 18 -10.45 -19.43 -7.93
N GLY A 19 -11.34 -18.68 -7.28
CA GLY A 19 -12.70 -19.14 -7.00
C GLY A 19 -12.88 -20.03 -5.76
N GLU A 20 -11.80 -20.35 -5.04
CA GLU A 20 -11.81 -21.15 -3.82
C GLU A 20 -11.32 -20.35 -2.59
N GLN A 21 -11.78 -19.11 -2.47
CA GLN A 21 -11.41 -18.23 -1.35
C GLN A 21 -11.99 -18.75 -0.03
N TYR A 22 -11.15 -18.93 0.97
CA TYR A 22 -11.53 -19.44 2.29
C TYR A 22 -11.90 -18.34 3.29
N THR A 23 -11.46 -17.11 3.05
CA THR A 23 -11.64 -15.98 3.95
C THR A 23 -11.64 -14.67 3.19
N GLU A 24 -12.36 -13.69 3.69
CA GLU A 24 -12.34 -12.31 3.18
C GLU A 24 -11.14 -11.52 3.74
N ASP A 25 -10.55 -11.97 4.84
CA ASP A 25 -9.43 -11.29 5.50
C ASP A 25 -8.11 -11.96 5.11
N ILE A 26 -7.47 -11.40 4.10
CA ILE A 26 -6.16 -11.82 3.60
C ILE A 26 -5.15 -10.68 3.71
N GLN A 27 -3.88 -10.99 3.54
CA GLN A 27 -2.74 -10.09 3.50
C GLN A 27 -2.41 -9.40 4.84
N THR A 28 -1.14 -9.22 5.09
CA THR A 28 -0.67 -8.38 6.20
C THR A 28 -1.03 -6.92 5.92
N ARG A 29 -1.41 -6.20 6.96
CA ARG A 29 -1.99 -4.85 6.88
C ARG A 29 -1.25 -3.90 5.94
N GLN A 30 0.08 -3.82 6.02
CA GLN A 30 0.89 -2.90 5.21
C GLN A 30 0.86 -3.21 3.71
N TYR A 31 0.49 -4.44 3.34
CA TYR A 31 0.46 -4.94 1.97
C TYR A 31 -0.95 -5.24 1.47
N ARG A 32 -1.97 -4.97 2.30
CA ARG A 32 -3.38 -5.30 2.05
C ARG A 32 -3.96 -4.41 0.97
N CYS A 33 -4.63 -5.04 0.00
CA CYS A 33 -5.25 -4.37 -1.15
C CYS A 33 -6.61 -3.72 -0.80
N PRO A 34 -7.09 -2.78 -1.63
CA PRO A 34 -8.37 -2.13 -1.41
C PRO A 34 -9.55 -3.10 -1.39
N GLU A 35 -9.53 -4.13 -2.23
CA GLU A 35 -10.60 -5.14 -2.32
C GLU A 35 -10.84 -5.82 -0.97
N THR A 36 -9.77 -6.21 -0.29
CA THR A 36 -9.85 -6.84 1.03
C THR A 36 -10.42 -5.88 2.08
N LEU A 37 -9.97 -4.62 2.10
CA LEU A 37 -10.49 -3.61 3.03
C LEU A 37 -11.97 -3.30 2.81
N LEU A 38 -12.40 -3.35 1.57
CA LEU A 38 -13.78 -3.08 1.17
C LEU A 38 -14.68 -4.31 1.20
N HIS A 39 -14.16 -5.48 1.56
CA HIS A 39 -14.84 -6.78 1.52
C HIS A 39 -15.42 -7.08 0.13
N LEU A 40 -14.67 -6.73 -0.91
CA LEU A 40 -14.99 -7.07 -2.29
C LEU A 40 -14.33 -8.41 -2.67
N PRO A 41 -14.86 -9.12 -3.67
CA PRO A 41 -14.17 -10.29 -4.21
C PRO A 41 -12.76 -9.93 -4.66
N TYR A 42 -11.79 -10.73 -4.26
CA TYR A 42 -10.39 -10.58 -4.65
C TYR A 42 -9.95 -11.72 -5.56
N SER A 43 -8.89 -11.50 -6.32
CA SER A 43 -8.27 -12.45 -7.23
C SER A 43 -6.78 -12.12 -7.35
N PHE A 44 -6.08 -12.64 -8.36
CA PHE A 44 -4.65 -12.44 -8.60
C PHE A 44 -4.13 -10.99 -8.47
N PRO A 45 -4.87 -9.93 -8.85
CA PRO A 45 -4.40 -8.56 -8.66
C PRO A 45 -4.08 -8.18 -7.21
N ALA A 46 -4.68 -8.87 -6.23
CA ALA A 46 -4.38 -8.66 -4.81
C ALA A 46 -2.90 -8.92 -4.50
N ASP A 47 -2.31 -9.96 -5.08
CA ASP A 47 -0.89 -10.29 -4.91
C ASP A 47 0.02 -9.27 -5.62
N ILE A 48 -0.41 -8.74 -6.76
CA ILE A 48 0.32 -7.68 -7.48
C ILE A 48 0.37 -6.40 -6.64
N TRP A 49 -0.72 -6.05 -5.94
CA TRP A 49 -0.73 -4.94 -4.99
C TRP A 49 0.29 -5.14 -3.88
N SER A 50 0.30 -6.31 -3.25
CA SER A 50 1.28 -6.65 -2.21
C SER A 50 2.71 -6.59 -2.73
N ALA A 51 2.96 -7.11 -3.94
CA ALA A 51 4.27 -7.06 -4.58
C ALA A 51 4.74 -5.61 -4.81
N ALA A 52 3.85 -4.72 -5.23
CA ALA A 52 4.17 -3.29 -5.40
C ALA A 52 4.57 -2.64 -4.06
N CYS A 53 3.86 -2.96 -2.97
CA CYS A 53 4.21 -2.48 -1.64
C CYS A 53 5.58 -2.99 -1.18
N VAL A 54 5.89 -4.27 -1.43
CA VAL A 54 7.20 -4.87 -1.11
C VAL A 54 8.32 -4.23 -1.92
N ILE A 55 8.11 -3.99 -3.22
CA ILE A 55 9.10 -3.33 -4.08
C ILE A 55 9.40 -1.91 -3.56
N TYR A 56 8.37 -1.16 -3.18
CA TYR A 56 8.56 0.16 -2.59
C TYR A 56 9.40 0.10 -1.30
N GLU A 57 9.08 -0.84 -0.41
CA GLU A 57 9.81 -1.04 0.85
C GLU A 57 11.27 -1.42 0.60
N LEU A 58 11.55 -2.32 -0.34
CA LEU A 58 12.91 -2.69 -0.72
C LEU A 58 13.72 -1.50 -1.28
N LEU A 59 13.07 -0.59 -2.00
CA LEU A 59 13.73 0.58 -2.57
C LEU A 59 13.97 1.71 -1.57
N THR A 60 13.07 1.85 -0.58
CA THR A 60 13.07 3.02 0.30
C THR A 60 13.43 2.69 1.75
N GLY A 61 13.31 1.43 2.15
CA GLY A 61 13.45 0.99 3.54
C GLY A 61 12.26 1.36 4.43
N ALA A 62 11.11 1.76 3.85
CA ALA A 62 9.92 2.17 4.57
C ALA A 62 8.65 1.57 3.95
N TYR A 63 7.63 1.34 4.77
CA TYR A 63 6.33 0.89 4.25
C TYR A 63 5.70 1.95 3.34
N LEU A 64 5.11 1.51 2.22
CA LEU A 64 4.30 2.39 1.36
C LEU A 64 3.05 2.86 2.10
N PHE A 65 2.40 1.95 2.81
CA PHE A 65 1.22 2.23 3.62
C PHE A 65 1.47 1.81 5.07
N GLN A 66 1.35 2.75 5.98
CA GLN A 66 1.43 2.52 7.42
C GLN A 66 0.22 3.18 8.07
N PRO A 67 -0.94 2.51 8.06
CA PRO A 67 -2.18 3.07 8.57
C PRO A 67 -2.14 3.20 10.09
N GLU A 68 -2.77 4.27 10.59
CA GLU A 68 -2.89 4.61 11.98
C GLU A 68 -4.35 4.62 12.41
N GLY A 69 -4.63 4.31 13.65
CA GLY A 69 -5.96 4.33 14.24
C GLY A 69 -6.08 3.46 15.48
N GLU A 70 -6.96 3.85 16.38
CA GLU A 70 -7.20 3.11 17.62
C GLU A 70 -8.09 1.88 17.40
N THR A 71 -8.99 1.95 16.42
CA THR A 71 -9.90 0.89 16.04
C THR A 71 -9.53 0.26 14.70
N GLU A 72 -9.99 -0.96 14.44
CA GLU A 72 -9.79 -1.63 13.16
C GLU A 72 -10.39 -0.81 12.01
N SER A 73 -11.64 -0.37 12.15
CA SER A 73 -12.32 0.48 11.18
C SER A 73 -11.62 1.83 10.97
N GLY A 74 -11.06 2.42 12.03
CA GLY A 74 -10.26 3.65 11.93
C GLY A 74 -8.97 3.44 11.12
N ARG A 75 -8.29 2.32 11.31
CA ARG A 75 -7.11 1.95 10.52
C ARG A 75 -7.47 1.66 9.06
N ASP A 76 -8.60 1.01 8.82
CA ASP A 76 -9.08 0.74 7.46
C ASP A 76 -9.38 2.05 6.72
N LEU A 77 -10.06 2.99 7.38
CA LEU A 77 -10.36 4.31 6.82
C LEU A 77 -9.08 5.10 6.51
N ASP A 78 -8.10 5.09 7.42
CA ASP A 78 -6.81 5.75 7.20
C ASP A 78 -6.07 5.12 6.01
N GLN A 79 -6.09 3.79 5.92
CA GLN A 79 -5.44 3.06 4.82
C GLN A 79 -6.09 3.37 3.47
N LEU A 80 -7.41 3.36 3.38
CA LEU A 80 -8.14 3.74 2.17
C LEU A 80 -7.88 5.20 1.77
N SER A 81 -7.77 6.12 2.75
CA SER A 81 -7.41 7.51 2.49
C SER A 81 -6.02 7.63 1.88
N ARG A 82 -5.04 6.85 2.37
CA ARG A 82 -3.68 6.81 1.82
C ARG A 82 -3.65 6.22 0.40
N PHE A 83 -4.54 5.27 0.10
CA PHE A 83 -4.68 4.76 -1.26
C PHE A 83 -5.15 5.85 -2.22
N GLU A 84 -6.14 6.67 -1.81
CA GLU A 84 -6.60 7.79 -2.64
C GLU A 84 -5.52 8.87 -2.85
N GLU A 85 -4.63 9.07 -1.90
CA GLU A 85 -3.52 10.01 -2.02
C GLU A 85 -2.49 9.58 -3.06
N ILE A 86 -2.23 8.28 -3.16
CA ILE A 86 -1.18 7.72 -4.03
C ILE A 86 -1.73 7.30 -5.39
N ALA A 87 -2.83 6.54 -5.38
CA ALA A 87 -3.38 5.92 -6.57
C ALA A 87 -4.57 6.70 -7.17
N GLY A 88 -5.02 7.76 -6.48
CA GLY A 88 -6.21 8.50 -6.86
C GLY A 88 -7.48 7.92 -6.26
N ARG A 89 -8.61 8.54 -6.58
CA ARG A 89 -9.90 8.19 -5.98
C ARG A 89 -10.28 6.73 -6.23
N ILE A 90 -10.82 6.11 -5.20
CA ILE A 90 -11.44 4.79 -5.30
C ILE A 90 -12.57 4.87 -6.34
N PRO A 91 -12.59 3.98 -7.34
CA PRO A 91 -13.62 3.96 -8.36
C PRO A 91 -15.03 3.83 -7.74
N LYS A 92 -15.98 4.53 -8.33
CA LYS A 92 -17.35 4.60 -7.81
C LYS A 92 -18.00 3.21 -7.71
N ASP A 93 -17.77 2.37 -8.70
CA ASP A 93 -18.28 1.00 -8.74
C ASP A 93 -17.72 0.12 -7.62
N TYR A 94 -16.45 0.31 -7.24
CA TYR A 94 -15.86 -0.34 -6.07
C TYR A 94 -16.56 0.09 -4.79
N ALA A 95 -16.72 1.39 -4.61
CA ALA A 95 -17.39 1.93 -3.43
C ALA A 95 -18.87 1.49 -3.35
N GLU A 96 -19.59 1.43 -4.48
CA GLU A 96 -20.99 1.04 -4.54
C GLU A 96 -21.22 -0.46 -4.29
N GLN A 97 -20.32 -1.31 -4.74
CA GLN A 97 -20.37 -2.75 -4.54
C GLN A 97 -19.93 -3.19 -3.14
N SER A 98 -19.21 -2.33 -2.41
CA SER A 98 -18.69 -2.67 -1.09
C SER A 98 -19.81 -2.88 -0.06
N PRO A 99 -19.84 -4.02 0.64
CA PRO A 99 -20.69 -4.21 1.82
C PRO A 99 -20.44 -3.17 2.91
N ARG A 100 -19.21 -2.65 2.97
CA ARG A 100 -18.76 -1.63 3.93
C ARG A 100 -18.95 -0.19 3.44
N ARG A 101 -19.73 0.00 2.36
CA ARG A 101 -19.95 1.32 1.75
C ARG A 101 -20.35 2.40 2.75
N ARG A 102 -21.29 2.08 3.65
CA ARG A 102 -21.83 3.07 4.61
C ARG A 102 -20.83 3.46 5.69
N GLU A 103 -19.82 2.63 5.91
CA GLU A 103 -18.78 2.85 6.90
C GLU A 103 -17.75 3.88 6.40
N PHE A 104 -17.36 3.80 5.14
CA PHE A 104 -16.26 4.58 4.58
C PHE A 104 -16.68 5.71 3.64
N PHE A 105 -17.85 5.60 3.00
CA PHE A 105 -18.24 6.53 1.96
C PHE A 105 -19.51 7.29 2.32
N LYS A 106 -19.53 8.59 2.02
CA LYS A 106 -20.74 9.44 2.07
C LYS A 106 -21.70 9.07 0.94
N SER A 107 -22.92 9.65 0.98
CA SER A 107 -23.96 9.41 -0.02
C SER A 107 -23.55 9.72 -1.45
N ASP A 108 -22.59 10.62 -1.65
CA ASP A 108 -22.02 11.00 -2.94
C ASP A 108 -20.77 10.19 -3.35
N VAL A 109 -20.53 9.06 -2.64
CA VAL A 109 -19.37 8.16 -2.89
C VAL A 109 -18.01 8.85 -2.66
N ARG A 110 -17.98 9.89 -1.86
CA ARG A 110 -16.73 10.44 -1.35
C ARG A 110 -16.36 9.80 -0.03
N MET A 111 -15.07 9.48 0.14
CA MET A 111 -14.54 9.02 1.41
C MET A 111 -14.96 9.97 2.55
N THR A 112 -15.29 9.39 3.69
CA THR A 112 -15.44 10.16 4.92
C THR A 112 -14.06 10.64 5.33
N ARG A 113 -13.76 11.93 5.10
CA ARG A 113 -12.46 12.48 5.48
C ARG A 113 -12.23 12.31 6.96
N ARG A 114 -11.06 11.80 7.33
CA ARG A 114 -10.50 12.01 8.65
C ARG A 114 -10.36 13.53 8.84
N SER A 115 -10.96 14.04 9.89
CA SER A 115 -10.93 15.46 10.25
C SER A 115 -9.59 15.82 10.89
N GLU A 116 -8.51 15.74 10.14
CA GLU A 116 -7.25 16.36 10.51
C GLU A 116 -6.41 16.52 9.27
N THR A 117 -5.86 17.70 9.15
CA THR A 117 -4.92 18.11 8.12
C THR A 117 -3.86 17.02 7.93
N LEU A 118 -4.01 16.25 6.87
CA LEU A 118 -2.92 15.40 6.41
C LEU A 118 -1.80 16.36 6.00
N GLU A 119 -0.89 16.61 6.94
CA GLU A 119 0.38 17.22 6.60
C GLU A 119 1.00 16.35 5.52
N ASN A 120 1.01 16.91 4.34
CA ASN A 120 1.62 16.40 3.12
C ASN A 120 2.58 15.25 3.39
N ILE A 121 2.16 14.04 3.13
CA ILE A 121 3.08 12.92 3.04
C ILE A 121 4.00 13.27 1.88
N LYS A 122 5.16 13.81 2.20
CA LYS A 122 6.24 14.14 1.28
C LYS A 122 6.89 12.84 0.77
N ILE A 123 6.09 11.99 0.12
CA ILE A 123 6.60 10.77 -0.50
C ILE A 123 7.62 11.16 -1.57
N THR A 124 7.31 12.14 -2.40
CA THR A 124 8.24 12.68 -3.39
C THR A 124 9.53 13.18 -2.74
N THR A 125 9.44 13.91 -1.64
CA THR A 125 10.60 14.44 -0.94
C THR A 125 11.45 13.34 -0.28
N ARG A 126 10.83 12.24 0.19
CA ARG A 126 11.58 11.12 0.76
C ARG A 126 12.31 10.31 -0.30
N ILE A 127 11.70 10.11 -1.46
CA ILE A 127 12.36 9.45 -2.60
C ILE A 127 13.53 10.32 -3.07
N GLU A 128 13.32 11.60 -3.32
CA GLU A 128 14.36 12.54 -3.74
C GLU A 128 15.49 12.62 -2.72
N THR A 129 15.19 12.72 -1.43
CA THR A 129 16.21 12.76 -0.36
C THR A 129 16.99 11.44 -0.28
N SER A 130 16.35 10.30 -0.47
CA SER A 130 17.02 9.00 -0.46
C SER A 130 17.95 8.82 -1.67
N TYR A 131 17.57 9.34 -2.83
CA TYR A 131 18.44 9.35 -4.02
C TYR A 131 19.60 10.32 -3.86
N THR A 132 19.37 11.50 -3.32
CA THR A 132 20.40 12.51 -3.10
C THR A 132 21.46 12.04 -2.10
N LEU A 133 21.06 11.38 -0.99
CA LEU A 133 22.00 10.81 -0.02
C LEU A 133 22.87 9.72 -0.61
N LYS A 134 22.31 8.86 -1.49
CA LYS A 134 23.10 7.79 -2.13
C LYS A 134 24.05 8.29 -3.22
N THR A 135 23.78 9.43 -3.82
CA THR A 135 24.68 10.05 -4.82
C THR A 135 25.82 10.83 -4.17
N THR A 136 25.58 11.50 -3.07
CA THR A 136 26.65 12.23 -2.33
C THR A 136 27.66 11.27 -1.70
N ASP A 137 27.26 10.10 -1.25
CA ASP A 137 28.21 9.10 -0.72
C ASP A 137 29.12 8.49 -1.81
N LYS A 138 28.71 8.51 -3.07
CA LYS A 138 29.54 8.03 -4.20
C LYS A 138 30.53 9.06 -4.72
N GLU A 139 30.23 10.34 -4.60
CA GLU A 139 31.13 11.43 -5.00
C GLU A 139 32.20 11.75 -3.95
N GLY A 140 31.95 11.40 -2.67
CA GLY A 140 32.90 11.61 -1.58
C GLY A 140 34.12 10.70 -1.55
N ILE A 141 34.20 9.67 -2.41
CA ILE A 141 35.30 8.67 -2.41
C ILE A 141 36.32 8.96 -3.52
N SER A 142 36.09 9.92 -4.40
CA SER A 142 36.95 10.16 -5.58
C SER A 142 37.97 11.29 -5.46
N GLN A 143 38.24 11.84 -4.26
CA GLN A 143 39.32 12.83 -4.11
C GLN A 143 40.12 12.59 -2.83
N LYS A 144 40.96 11.55 -2.86
CA LYS A 144 42.20 11.44 -2.07
C LYS A 144 43.11 10.40 -2.72
N GLU A 145 43.82 10.82 -3.75
CA GLU A 145 45.20 10.39 -4.06
C GLU A 145 45.99 11.58 -4.54
#